data_022d45a803087a96d77322c7a773a553
#
_entry.id   022d45a803087a96d77322c7a773a553
#
_cell.length_a   1.000
_cell.length_b   1.000
_cell.length_c   1.000
_cell.angle_alpha   90.00
_cell.angle_beta   90.00
_cell.angle_gamma   90.00
#
_symmetry.space_group_name_H-M   'P 1'
#
loop_
_entity.id
_entity.type
_entity.pdbx_description
1 polymer ?
#
loop_
_entity_poly.entity_id
_entity_poly.type
_entity_poly.pdbx_seq_one_letter_code
_entity_poly.pdbx_strand_id
1 'polypeptide(L)' 'MKKYLVRFVTIDGDYDKEWCYAENSEEAESSILSDRWDVDYIEYVEEL' A
#
# COMPACT_ATOMS: atom_id res chain seq x y z
N MET A 1 -16.72 -2.71 -0.18
CA MET A 1 -15.26 -2.66 -0.04
C MET A 1 -14.86 -1.77 1.12
N LYS A 2 -13.72 -2.07 1.70
CA LYS A 2 -13.16 -1.30 2.80
C LYS A 2 -12.11 -0.33 2.27
N LYS A 3 -11.89 0.76 3.00
CA LYS A 3 -10.87 1.73 2.65
C LYS A 3 -9.62 1.49 3.48
N TYR A 4 -8.47 1.49 2.81
CA TYR A 4 -7.19 1.24 3.47
C TYR A 4 -6.21 2.36 3.17
N LEU A 5 -5.35 2.63 4.14
CA LEU A 5 -4.16 3.45 3.94
C LEU A 5 -2.96 2.52 3.99
N VAL A 6 -2.21 2.48 2.89
CA VAL A 6 -1.01 1.64 2.78
C VAL A 6 0.21 2.53 2.88
N ARG A 7 1.06 2.25 3.87
CA ARG A 7 2.32 2.97 4.04
C ARG A 7 3.46 2.08 3.61
N PHE A 8 4.34 2.63 2.81
CA PHE A 8 5.42 1.84 2.22
C PHE A 8 6.69 2.68 2.08
N VAL A 9 7.78 1.98 1.79
CA VAL A 9 9.08 2.60 1.53
C VAL A 9 9.40 2.37 0.05
N THR A 10 9.83 3.44 -0.61
CA THR A 10 10.19 3.36 -2.03
C THR A 10 11.61 2.84 -2.21
N ILE A 11 11.94 2.46 -3.44
CA ILE A 11 13.28 1.97 -3.76
C ILE A 11 14.37 3.03 -3.54
N ASP A 12 13.97 4.30 -3.48
CA ASP A 12 14.87 5.41 -3.17
C ASP A 12 15.04 5.63 -1.67
N GLY A 13 14.34 4.86 -0.85
CA GLY A 13 14.40 4.98 0.59
C GLY A 13 13.45 6.01 1.19
N ASP A 14 12.52 6.53 0.41
CA ASP A 14 11.54 7.50 0.88
C ASP A 14 10.31 6.82 1.45
N TYR A 15 9.70 7.45 2.46
CA TYR A 15 8.43 7.00 3.01
C TYR A 15 7.29 7.61 2.22
N ASP A 16 6.31 6.80 1.86
CA ASP A 16 5.17 7.26 1.10
C ASP A 16 3.92 6.50 1.54
N LYS A 17 2.77 6.92 1.05
CA LYS A 17 1.50 6.29 1.39
C LYS A 17 0.51 6.46 0.26
N GLU A 18 -0.43 5.51 0.18
CA GLU A 18 -1.54 5.59 -0.78
C GLU A 18 -2.80 5.00 -0.19
N TRP A 19 -3.92 5.53 -0.63
CA TRP A 19 -5.25 5.07 -0.24
C TRP A 19 -5.75 4.12 -1.31
N CYS A 20 -6.48 3.09 -0.90
CA CYS A 20 -7.14 2.21 -1.85
C CYS A 20 -8.37 1.57 -1.23
N TYR A 21 -9.24 1.04 -2.07
CA TYR A 21 -10.39 0.25 -1.65
C TYR A 21 -10.09 -1.20 -1.96
N ALA A 22 -10.37 -2.10 -1.00
CA ALA A 22 -10.10 -3.52 -1.16
C ALA A 22 -10.99 -4.33 -0.22
N GLU A 23 -11.06 -5.63 -0.45
CA GLU A 23 -11.87 -6.52 0.38
C GLU A 23 -11.18 -6.84 1.70
N ASN A 24 -9.85 -6.83 1.71
CA ASN A 24 -9.04 -7.12 2.90
C ASN A 24 -7.66 -6.47 2.74
N SER A 25 -6.85 -6.55 3.81
CA SER A 25 -5.54 -5.93 3.82
C SER A 25 -4.57 -6.53 2.81
N GLU A 26 -4.63 -7.83 2.57
CA GLU A 26 -3.76 -8.48 1.59
C GLU A 26 -4.05 -7.98 0.19
N GLU A 27 -5.33 -7.81 -0.14
CA GLU A 27 -5.73 -7.27 -1.42
C GLU A 27 -5.29 -5.83 -1.57
N ALA A 28 -5.35 -5.05 -0.49
CA ALA A 28 -4.89 -3.67 -0.49
C ALA A 28 -3.40 -3.61 -0.82
N GLU A 29 -2.58 -4.45 -0.21
CA GLU A 29 -1.15 -4.51 -0.50
C GLU A 29 -0.89 -4.89 -1.95
N SER A 30 -1.58 -5.91 -2.44
CA SER A 30 -1.43 -6.35 -3.83
C SER A 30 -1.79 -5.25 -4.81
N SER A 31 -2.84 -4.50 -4.49
CA SER A 31 -3.29 -3.39 -5.33
C SER A 31 -2.21 -2.32 -5.48
N ILE A 32 -1.60 -1.93 -4.35
CA ILE A 32 -0.54 -0.93 -4.36
C ILE A 32 0.69 -1.44 -5.12
N LEU A 33 1.08 -2.68 -4.88
CA LEU A 33 2.24 -3.26 -5.55
C LEU A 33 2.03 -3.39 -7.06
N SER A 34 0.78 -3.60 -7.50
CA SER A 34 0.46 -3.66 -8.92
C SER A 34 0.48 -2.29 -9.59
N ASP A 35 0.06 -1.26 -8.85
CA ASP A 35 -0.04 0.09 -9.40
C ASP A 35 1.29 0.83 -9.41
N ARG A 36 2.20 0.46 -8.51
CA ARG A 36 3.47 1.17 -8.37
C ARG A 36 4.64 0.22 -8.57
N TRP A 37 5.59 0.67 -9.38
CA TRP A 37 6.82 -0.09 -9.65
C TRP A 37 7.94 0.24 -8.65
N ASP A 38 7.79 1.35 -7.92
CA ASP A 38 8.87 1.91 -7.10
C ASP A 38 8.77 1.55 -5.61
N VAL A 39 7.91 0.60 -5.25
CA VAL A 39 7.76 0.17 -3.86
C VAL A 39 8.83 -0.86 -3.53
N ASP A 40 9.63 -0.56 -2.50
CA ASP A 40 10.62 -1.50 -1.99
C ASP A 40 9.93 -2.53 -1.08
N TYR A 41 9.21 -2.04 -0.07
CA TYR A 41 8.43 -2.92 0.79
C TYR A 41 7.28 -2.16 1.45
N ILE A 42 6.24 -2.91 1.82
CA ILE A 42 5.08 -2.36 2.53
C ILE A 42 5.44 -2.29 4.01
N GLU A 43 5.28 -1.12 4.61
CA GLU A 43 5.55 -0.93 6.03
C GLU A 43 4.38 -1.46 6.86
N TYR A 44 3.17 -0.98 6.57
CA TYR A 44 1.95 -1.52 7.16
C TYR A 44 0.71 -1.03 6.41
N VAL A 45 -0.40 -1.70 6.69
CA VAL A 45 -1.69 -1.37 6.09
C VAL A 45 -2.67 -1.08 7.23
N GLU A 46 -3.35 0.05 7.11
CA GLU A 46 -4.33 0.48 8.12
C GLU A 46 -5.72 0.51 7.50
N GLU A 47 -6.67 -0.16 8.14
CA GLU A 47 -8.07 -0.09 7.73
C GLU A 47 -8.70 1.16 8.34
N LEU A 48 -9.41 1.91 7.53
CA LEU A 48 -10.00 3.19 7.93
C LEU A 48 -11.50 3.10 8.17
#